data_acbfc73f65d9be2a7cb01986f3709ba9
#
_entry.id   acbfc73f65d9be2a7cb01986f3709ba9
#
_cell.length_a   1.000
_cell.length_b   1.000
_cell.length_c   1.000
_cell.angle_alpha   90.00
_cell.angle_beta   90.00
_cell.angle_gamma   90.00
#
_symmetry.space_group_name_H-M   'P 1'
#
loop_
_entity.id
_entity.type
_entity.pdbx_description
1 polymer ?
#
loop_
_entity_poly.entity_id
_entity_poly.type
_entity_poly.pdbx_seq_one_letter_code
_entity_poly.pdbx_strand_id
1 'polypeptide(L)'
;MLNLPRWQTIAIIVVTVLAGLLALPNLLPAPVLGELPAWYQASRINLGLDLRGGAHFLLEADLRSVMNERLTNLSDSVRGEMRKQQVAYKSVDIENGKAVVLVLRDEAQRAKAVEGVRTIDPTLTVLGTGDTLRIAYAETDLARRRKEVIDQSIEILRRRVDETGTIEPTIVRQGDDRILLQMPGIKDTTELKRKINQTAKLTFHLVDENVAAAGQNIPATLPPTTFLVPTREGMQALRAADSKKFDEIQNANPKPTAEQICRRYQPQCLPVFKRVVVGGEDLDDAKSTFENQQQGGRPIISFTFNSQGGRAFCAATRANIGKRLAIQLDNEIISAPVVQSAICGGGGIITGQFTTQQTQEQALLLRSGALPATLTIIEERTVGADLGADAIHAGTVAALVGTAFVILFMLISYGPVFGGFASLAMMVNMLLVFAGMSLLGASLTLPGIAGLVLTVGMSVDSNVLIYERVREERANGRSAFSALATGYEKALTAVIDSNLTALIAGVLLFGFGAGPIRGFATSLSLGLLTHLFTATIFTRMVLATWVRWRRPTELPV
;
A
#
# COMPACT_ATOMS: atom_id res chain seq x y z
N MET A 1 30.92 40.48 8.50
CA MET A 1 30.33 39.35 7.77
C MET A 1 31.31 38.25 7.34
N LEU A 2 32.51 38.58 6.91
CA LEU A 2 33.52 37.57 6.49
C LEU A 2 34.29 36.88 7.64
N ASN A 3 34.00 37.24 8.92
CA ASN A 3 34.59 36.59 10.09
C ASN A 3 33.69 35.45 10.57
N LEU A 4 33.94 34.24 10.06
CA LEU A 4 33.32 33.03 10.60
C LEU A 4 34.11 32.57 11.86
N PRO A 5 33.43 32.30 12.99
CA PRO A 5 34.08 31.70 14.14
C PRO A 5 34.56 30.28 13.77
N ARG A 6 35.67 29.84 14.39
CA ARG A 6 36.31 28.56 14.09
C ARG A 6 35.36 27.36 14.22
N TRP A 7 34.43 27.40 15.18
CA TRP A 7 33.47 26.32 15.39
C TRP A 7 32.49 26.16 14.21
N GLN A 8 32.05 27.30 13.57
CA GLN A 8 31.19 27.22 12.36
C GLN A 8 31.95 26.61 11.17
N THR A 9 33.21 26.99 10.95
CA THR A 9 34.05 26.41 9.91
C THR A 9 34.22 24.89 10.11
N ILE A 10 34.48 24.47 11.35
CA ILE A 10 34.60 23.05 11.70
C ILE A 10 33.27 22.34 11.45
N ALA A 11 32.13 22.92 11.89
CA ALA A 11 30.81 22.34 11.69
C ALA A 11 30.47 22.15 10.19
N ILE A 12 30.79 23.14 9.34
CA ILE A 12 30.55 23.03 7.88
C ILE A 12 31.39 21.89 7.28
N ILE A 13 32.65 21.78 7.66
CA ILE A 13 33.54 20.71 7.18
C ILE A 13 33.03 19.35 7.65
N VAL A 14 32.64 19.22 8.91
CA VAL A 14 32.09 17.96 9.46
C VAL A 14 30.81 17.55 8.72
N VAL A 15 29.88 18.48 8.49
CA VAL A 15 28.65 18.20 7.70
C VAL A 15 28.97 17.75 6.29
N THR A 16 29.92 18.42 5.63
CA THR A 16 30.32 18.08 4.25
C THR A 16 31.00 16.69 4.19
N VAL A 17 31.88 16.38 5.13
CA VAL A 17 32.56 15.08 5.21
C VAL A 17 31.55 13.96 5.54
N LEU A 18 30.65 14.20 6.50
CA LEU A 18 29.60 13.25 6.86
C LEU A 18 28.66 12.97 5.66
N ALA A 19 28.28 14.03 4.94
CA ALA A 19 27.51 13.87 3.71
C ALA A 19 28.27 13.07 2.65
N GLY A 20 29.56 13.28 2.52
CA GLY A 20 30.42 12.48 1.64
C GLY A 20 30.41 11.01 2.00
N LEU A 21 30.56 10.68 3.27
CA LEU A 21 30.48 9.31 3.76
C LEU A 21 29.11 8.68 3.51
N LEU A 22 28.02 9.39 3.76
CA LEU A 22 26.67 8.90 3.52
C LEU A 22 26.32 8.75 2.02
N ALA A 23 26.86 9.59 1.16
CA ALA A 23 26.65 9.51 -0.27
C ALA A 23 27.52 8.43 -0.96
N LEU A 24 28.65 8.03 -0.35
CA LEU A 24 29.65 7.14 -0.92
C LEU A 24 29.07 5.78 -1.40
N PRO A 25 28.14 5.10 -0.69
CA PRO A 25 27.57 3.84 -1.16
C PRO A 25 26.85 3.94 -2.51
N ASN A 26 26.39 5.14 -2.88
CA ASN A 26 25.71 5.39 -4.15
C ASN A 26 26.68 5.61 -5.32
N LEU A 27 27.94 5.91 -5.04
CA LEU A 27 28.99 6.19 -6.01
C LEU A 27 29.92 4.99 -6.24
N LEU A 28 29.93 4.02 -5.31
CA LEU A 28 30.81 2.85 -5.37
C LEU A 28 30.25 1.77 -6.31
N PRO A 29 31.10 1.13 -7.14
CA PRO A 29 30.68 -0.02 -7.93
C PRO A 29 30.35 -1.23 -7.05
N ALA A 30 29.44 -2.09 -7.54
CA ALA A 30 28.90 -3.24 -6.81
C ALA A 30 29.96 -4.17 -6.16
N PRO A 31 31.09 -4.51 -6.80
CA PRO A 31 32.10 -5.40 -6.20
C PRO A 31 32.73 -4.83 -4.93
N VAL A 32 33.03 -3.52 -4.90
CA VAL A 32 33.61 -2.84 -3.72
C VAL A 32 32.60 -2.69 -2.60
N LEU A 33 31.33 -2.50 -2.96
CA LEU A 33 30.26 -2.36 -1.98
C LEU A 33 30.01 -3.65 -1.19
N GLY A 34 30.18 -4.82 -1.82
CA GLY A 34 29.99 -6.13 -1.17
C GLY A 34 30.93 -6.41 0.00
N GLU A 35 32.07 -5.70 0.10
CA GLU A 35 33.03 -5.82 1.19
C GLU A 35 32.68 -4.94 2.40
N LEU A 36 31.71 -4.01 2.26
CA LEU A 36 31.32 -3.09 3.34
C LEU A 36 30.27 -3.71 4.27
N PRO A 37 30.13 -3.23 5.52
CA PRO A 37 29.13 -3.72 6.46
C PRO A 37 27.71 -3.59 5.91
N ALA A 38 26.83 -4.55 6.20
CA ALA A 38 25.45 -4.61 5.69
C ALA A 38 24.61 -3.34 6.00
N TRP A 39 24.78 -2.76 7.21
CA TRP A 39 24.10 -1.51 7.57
C TRP A 39 24.49 -0.31 6.70
N TYR A 40 25.72 -0.31 6.17
CA TYR A 40 26.21 0.75 5.30
C TYR A 40 25.77 0.52 3.85
N GLN A 41 25.68 -0.75 3.41
CA GLN A 41 25.08 -1.11 2.13
C GLN A 41 23.59 -0.74 2.06
N ALA A 42 22.87 -0.89 3.17
CA ALA A 42 21.46 -0.54 3.29
C ALA A 42 21.17 0.97 3.15
N SER A 43 22.19 1.83 3.28
CA SER A 43 22.04 3.28 3.10
C SER A 43 22.03 3.74 1.63
N ARG A 44 21.92 2.83 0.65
CA ARG A 44 21.72 3.18 -0.75
C ARG A 44 20.37 3.83 -1.02
N ILE A 45 20.33 4.73 -2.00
CA ILE A 45 19.09 5.30 -2.51
C ILE A 45 18.28 4.21 -3.21
N ASN A 46 17.03 4.06 -2.83
CA ASN A 46 16.11 3.14 -3.47
C ASN A 46 15.75 3.65 -4.87
N LEU A 47 15.87 2.79 -5.88
CA LEU A 47 15.41 3.11 -7.22
C LEU A 47 13.89 2.90 -7.28
N GLY A 48 13.16 3.88 -7.80
CA GLY A 48 11.73 3.79 -8.02
C GLY A 48 11.35 2.75 -9.07
N LEU A 49 10.06 2.45 -9.14
CA LEU A 49 9.50 1.48 -10.09
C LEU A 49 9.86 1.80 -11.55
N ASP A 50 9.87 3.10 -11.90
CA ASP A 50 10.17 3.60 -13.25
C ASP A 50 11.60 3.26 -13.69
N LEU A 51 12.52 3.02 -12.74
CA LEU A 51 13.93 2.74 -12.99
C LEU A 51 14.29 1.26 -12.79
N ARG A 52 13.62 0.55 -11.87
CA ARG A 52 13.83 -0.90 -11.66
C ARG A 52 12.98 -1.75 -12.59
N GLY A 53 11.95 -1.16 -13.20
CA GLY A 53 10.88 -1.90 -13.83
C GLY A 53 9.97 -2.57 -12.80
N GLY A 54 8.80 -3.04 -13.23
CA GLY A 54 7.86 -3.72 -12.36
C GLY A 54 6.40 -3.30 -12.61
N ALA A 55 5.53 -3.63 -11.66
CA ALA A 55 4.10 -3.37 -11.74
C ALA A 55 3.62 -2.41 -10.66
N HIS A 56 2.71 -1.53 -11.05
CA HIS A 56 2.01 -0.58 -10.19
C HIS A 56 0.52 -0.83 -10.32
N PHE A 57 -0.14 -1.05 -9.19
CA PHE A 57 -1.58 -1.22 -9.10
C PHE A 57 -2.18 -0.23 -8.14
N LEU A 58 -3.25 0.42 -8.56
CA LEU A 58 -4.14 1.15 -7.68
C LEU A 58 -5.39 0.32 -7.46
N LEU A 59 -5.61 -0.09 -6.22
CA LEU A 59 -6.70 -0.96 -5.81
C LEU A 59 -7.75 -0.14 -5.07
N GLU A 60 -9.02 -0.35 -5.37
CA GLU A 60 -10.14 0.22 -4.64
C GLU A 60 -10.82 -0.88 -3.82
N ALA A 61 -11.05 -0.61 -2.53
CA ALA A 61 -11.74 -1.53 -1.64
C ALA A 61 -13.25 -1.28 -1.66
N ASP A 62 -14.05 -2.33 -1.89
CA ASP A 62 -15.51 -2.25 -1.81
C ASP A 62 -15.99 -2.16 -0.36
N LEU A 63 -15.83 -0.98 0.22
CA LEU A 63 -16.29 -0.68 1.58
C LEU A 63 -17.82 -0.69 1.71
N ARG A 64 -18.56 -0.50 0.60
CA ARG A 64 -20.02 -0.52 0.61
C ARG A 64 -20.55 -1.92 0.88
N SER A 65 -19.99 -2.92 0.21
CA SER A 65 -20.35 -4.33 0.43
C SER A 65 -20.08 -4.75 1.89
N VAL A 66 -18.93 -4.37 2.43
CA VAL A 66 -18.56 -4.64 3.84
C VAL A 66 -19.55 -4.00 4.81
N MET A 67 -19.96 -2.76 4.56
CA MET A 67 -20.95 -2.08 5.41
C MET A 67 -22.32 -2.71 5.32
N ASN A 68 -22.77 -3.11 4.13
CA ASN A 68 -24.04 -3.81 3.94
C ASN A 68 -24.05 -5.18 4.65
N GLU A 69 -22.97 -5.94 4.57
CA GLU A 69 -22.85 -7.22 5.30
C GLU A 69 -22.93 -7.00 6.82
N ARG A 70 -22.27 -5.96 7.35
CA ARG A 70 -22.34 -5.60 8.76
C ARG A 70 -23.75 -5.17 9.19
N LEU A 71 -24.45 -4.38 8.38
CA LEU A 71 -25.84 -4.00 8.68
C LEU A 71 -26.79 -5.20 8.63
N THR A 72 -26.54 -6.15 7.74
CA THR A 72 -27.29 -7.42 7.70
C THR A 72 -27.07 -8.22 8.99
N ASN A 73 -25.81 -8.38 9.41
CA ASN A 73 -25.46 -9.06 10.64
C ASN A 73 -26.05 -8.34 11.88
N LEU A 74 -26.04 -6.99 11.88
CA LEU A 74 -26.66 -6.19 12.92
C LEU A 74 -28.17 -6.41 12.95
N SER A 75 -28.85 -6.41 11.79
CA SER A 75 -30.29 -6.70 11.67
C SER A 75 -30.63 -8.08 12.27
N ASP A 76 -29.82 -9.10 11.97
CA ASP A 76 -30.03 -10.45 12.51
C ASP A 76 -29.75 -10.52 14.02
N SER A 77 -28.74 -9.80 14.50
CA SER A 77 -28.45 -9.68 15.94
C SER A 77 -29.58 -8.98 16.69
N VAL A 78 -30.13 -7.89 16.12
CA VAL A 78 -31.28 -7.17 16.66
C VAL A 78 -32.51 -8.09 16.72
N ARG A 79 -32.80 -8.85 15.64
CA ARG A 79 -33.91 -9.84 15.65
C ARG A 79 -33.69 -10.90 16.74
N GLY A 80 -32.48 -11.39 16.90
CA GLY A 80 -32.11 -12.38 17.92
C GLY A 80 -32.33 -11.84 19.35
N GLU A 81 -31.86 -10.63 19.63
CA GLU A 81 -31.95 -10.01 20.94
C GLU A 81 -33.41 -9.63 21.28
N MET A 82 -34.19 -9.11 20.32
CA MET A 82 -35.61 -8.82 20.53
C MET A 82 -36.40 -10.07 20.89
N ARG A 83 -36.12 -11.22 20.25
CA ARG A 83 -36.75 -12.51 20.62
C ARG A 83 -36.34 -12.97 22.01
N LYS A 84 -35.06 -12.86 22.35
CA LYS A 84 -34.54 -13.23 23.68
C LYS A 84 -35.15 -12.42 24.79
N GLN A 85 -35.35 -11.12 24.56
CA GLN A 85 -35.98 -10.21 25.51
C GLN A 85 -37.52 -10.20 25.45
N GLN A 86 -38.13 -11.02 24.58
CA GLN A 86 -39.58 -11.09 24.37
C GLN A 86 -40.20 -9.74 23.98
N VAL A 87 -39.47 -8.93 23.19
CA VAL A 87 -39.97 -7.68 22.62
C VAL A 87 -40.67 -7.98 21.30
N ALA A 88 -41.95 -7.59 21.21
CA ALA A 88 -42.77 -7.78 20.01
C ALA A 88 -42.46 -6.67 18.98
N TYR A 89 -42.09 -7.04 17.77
CA TYR A 89 -41.80 -6.12 16.66
C TYR A 89 -42.61 -6.47 15.40
N LYS A 90 -42.83 -5.47 14.53
CA LYS A 90 -43.51 -5.59 13.24
C LYS A 90 -42.48 -5.97 12.14
N SER A 91 -41.39 -5.19 12.04
CA SER A 91 -40.32 -5.42 11.06
C SER A 91 -38.98 -4.98 11.57
N VAL A 92 -37.92 -5.54 10.96
CA VAL A 92 -36.51 -5.12 11.11
C VAL A 92 -35.92 -5.07 9.71
N ASP A 93 -35.73 -3.85 9.19
CA ASP A 93 -35.31 -3.61 7.80
C ASP A 93 -34.06 -2.73 7.74
N ILE A 94 -33.34 -2.77 6.61
CA ILE A 94 -32.17 -1.93 6.39
C ILE A 94 -32.58 -0.73 5.54
N GLU A 95 -32.42 0.47 6.11
CA GLU A 95 -32.73 1.74 5.43
C GLU A 95 -31.49 2.28 4.70
N ASN A 96 -31.60 2.39 3.37
CA ASN A 96 -30.60 3.01 2.48
C ASN A 96 -29.15 2.54 2.69
N GLY A 97 -28.92 1.33 3.22
CA GLY A 97 -27.59 0.82 3.51
C GLY A 97 -26.82 1.62 4.59
N LYS A 98 -27.53 2.34 5.47
CA LYS A 98 -26.92 3.20 6.52
C LYS A 98 -27.39 2.91 7.93
N ALA A 99 -28.58 2.35 8.09
CA ALA A 99 -29.18 2.09 9.39
C ALA A 99 -30.09 0.86 9.35
N VAL A 100 -30.28 0.23 10.50
CA VAL A 100 -31.31 -0.79 10.73
C VAL A 100 -32.50 -0.10 11.37
N VAL A 101 -33.70 -0.27 10.80
CA VAL A 101 -34.95 0.26 11.31
C VAL A 101 -35.74 -0.87 11.96
N LEU A 102 -35.95 -0.76 13.24
CA LEU A 102 -36.78 -1.65 14.04
C LEU A 102 -38.13 -0.98 14.30
N VAL A 103 -39.24 -1.60 13.86
CA VAL A 103 -40.59 -1.13 14.11
C VAL A 103 -41.22 -2.03 15.18
N LEU A 104 -41.51 -1.45 16.33
CA LEU A 104 -42.12 -2.14 17.46
C LEU A 104 -43.66 -2.33 17.25
N ARG A 105 -44.22 -3.32 17.90
CA ARG A 105 -45.69 -3.47 17.96
C ARG A 105 -46.34 -2.61 19.05
N ASP A 106 -45.56 -2.37 20.11
CA ASP A 106 -46.03 -1.62 21.29
C ASP A 106 -44.91 -0.65 21.70
N GLU A 107 -45.24 0.64 21.74
CA GLU A 107 -44.34 1.70 22.14
C GLU A 107 -43.86 1.57 23.60
N ALA A 108 -44.67 0.98 24.48
CA ALA A 108 -44.31 0.75 25.89
C ALA A 108 -43.05 -0.12 26.04
N GLN A 109 -42.74 -0.97 25.05
CA GLN A 109 -41.52 -1.83 25.04
C GLN A 109 -40.26 -1.14 24.54
N ARG A 110 -40.34 0.15 24.16
CA ARG A 110 -39.25 0.92 23.60
C ARG A 110 -37.98 0.92 24.48
N ALA A 111 -38.16 1.22 25.79
CA ALA A 111 -37.02 1.26 26.70
C ALA A 111 -36.26 -0.07 26.75
N LYS A 112 -37.02 -1.17 26.79
CA LYS A 112 -36.47 -2.54 26.77
C LYS A 112 -35.77 -2.87 25.44
N ALA A 113 -36.33 -2.42 24.30
CA ALA A 113 -35.72 -2.59 23.00
C ALA A 113 -34.40 -1.82 22.87
N VAL A 114 -34.35 -0.56 23.35
CA VAL A 114 -33.14 0.26 23.35
C VAL A 114 -32.02 -0.37 24.21
N GLU A 115 -32.40 -0.87 25.39
CA GLU A 115 -31.46 -1.60 26.27
C GLU A 115 -30.93 -2.86 25.58
N GLY A 116 -31.79 -3.63 24.92
CA GLY A 116 -31.38 -4.79 24.14
C GLY A 116 -30.44 -4.46 23.01
N VAL A 117 -30.63 -3.37 22.29
CA VAL A 117 -29.70 -2.92 21.25
C VAL A 117 -28.34 -2.53 21.84
N ARG A 118 -28.31 -1.87 22.99
CA ARG A 118 -27.08 -1.49 23.69
C ARG A 118 -26.26 -2.69 24.18
N THR A 119 -26.92 -3.82 24.47
CA THR A 119 -26.21 -5.05 24.84
C THR A 119 -25.52 -5.71 23.65
N ILE A 120 -25.97 -5.44 22.40
CA ILE A 120 -25.31 -5.93 21.19
C ILE A 120 -24.01 -5.16 20.95
N ASP A 121 -24.09 -3.83 20.92
CA ASP A 121 -22.92 -2.96 20.76
C ASP A 121 -23.23 -1.59 21.42
N PRO A 122 -22.52 -1.21 22.49
CA PRO A 122 -22.76 0.05 23.20
C PRO A 122 -22.43 1.31 22.38
N THR A 123 -21.72 1.17 21.27
CA THR A 123 -21.36 2.29 20.37
C THR A 123 -22.46 2.63 19.37
N LEU A 124 -23.53 1.83 19.29
CA LEU A 124 -24.64 2.08 18.39
C LEU A 124 -25.45 3.31 18.81
N THR A 125 -25.75 4.13 17.83
CA THR A 125 -26.66 5.27 17.99
C THR A 125 -28.10 4.79 17.73
N VAL A 126 -28.98 4.94 18.72
CA VAL A 126 -30.40 4.60 18.60
C VAL A 126 -31.20 5.89 18.60
N LEU A 127 -31.81 6.22 17.47
CA LEU A 127 -32.62 7.39 17.25
C LEU A 127 -34.06 6.98 16.86
N GLY A 128 -35.00 7.88 16.96
CA GLY A 128 -36.38 7.65 16.50
C GLY A 128 -37.41 8.08 17.53
N THR A 129 -38.67 8.12 17.13
CA THR A 129 -39.82 8.52 17.92
C THR A 129 -40.95 7.49 17.77
N GLY A 130 -41.81 7.37 18.79
CA GLY A 130 -42.91 6.43 18.73
C GLY A 130 -42.48 4.96 18.71
N ASP A 131 -43.07 4.18 17.82
CA ASP A 131 -42.82 2.75 17.65
C ASP A 131 -41.59 2.41 16.79
N THR A 132 -40.95 3.43 16.21
CA THR A 132 -39.83 3.23 15.27
C THR A 132 -38.49 3.59 15.92
N LEU A 133 -37.55 2.67 15.86
CA LEU A 133 -36.15 2.83 16.29
C LEU A 133 -35.22 2.71 15.11
N ARG A 134 -34.40 3.73 14.87
CA ARG A 134 -33.36 3.77 13.88
C ARG A 134 -32.01 3.52 14.54
N ILE A 135 -31.39 2.41 14.23
CA ILE A 135 -30.13 1.92 14.82
C ILE A 135 -29.03 2.10 13.80
N ALA A 136 -28.03 2.90 14.10
CA ALA A 136 -26.92 3.20 13.19
C ALA A 136 -25.58 3.21 13.93
N TYR A 137 -24.51 2.98 13.21
CA TYR A 137 -23.15 3.25 13.71
C TYR A 137 -22.88 4.76 13.72
N ALA A 138 -22.17 5.25 14.73
CA ALA A 138 -21.70 6.63 14.75
C ALA A 138 -20.73 6.90 13.57
N GLU A 139 -20.76 8.11 13.00
CA GLU A 139 -19.90 8.46 11.85
C GLU A 139 -18.40 8.30 12.15
N THR A 140 -17.99 8.65 13.38
CA THR A 140 -16.62 8.45 13.87
C THR A 140 -16.22 6.98 13.92
N ASP A 141 -17.17 6.09 14.31
CA ASP A 141 -16.93 4.66 14.34
C ASP A 141 -16.86 4.07 12.93
N LEU A 142 -17.68 4.56 12.00
CA LEU A 142 -17.62 4.19 10.59
C LEU A 142 -16.29 4.56 9.96
N ALA A 143 -15.78 5.77 10.21
CA ALA A 143 -14.48 6.21 9.71
C ALA A 143 -13.33 5.35 10.27
N ARG A 144 -13.36 5.04 11.57
CA ARG A 144 -12.39 4.14 12.20
C ARG A 144 -12.42 2.75 11.57
N ARG A 145 -13.62 2.17 11.40
CA ARG A 145 -13.79 0.83 10.81
C ARG A 145 -13.35 0.76 9.35
N ARG A 146 -13.59 1.81 8.55
CA ARG A 146 -13.06 1.90 7.18
C ARG A 146 -11.54 1.84 7.17
N LYS A 147 -10.92 2.60 8.07
CA LYS A 147 -9.46 2.58 8.22
C LYS A 147 -8.95 1.19 8.61
N GLU A 148 -9.58 0.53 9.57
CA GLU A 148 -9.23 -0.82 10.01
C GLU A 148 -9.29 -1.84 8.85
N VAL A 149 -10.36 -1.76 8.01
CA VAL A 149 -10.51 -2.62 6.83
C VAL A 149 -9.36 -2.41 5.83
N ILE A 150 -8.97 -1.17 5.56
CA ILE A 150 -7.85 -0.88 4.65
C ILE A 150 -6.52 -1.34 5.25
N ASP A 151 -6.25 -1.05 6.52
CA ASP A 151 -5.00 -1.44 7.17
C ASP A 151 -4.86 -2.98 7.24
N GLN A 152 -5.94 -3.68 7.52
CA GLN A 152 -5.99 -5.15 7.50
C GLN A 152 -5.80 -5.70 6.08
N SER A 153 -6.41 -5.06 5.06
CA SER A 153 -6.22 -5.44 3.66
C SER A 153 -4.77 -5.27 3.21
N ILE A 154 -4.08 -4.21 3.64
CA ILE A 154 -2.66 -3.97 3.38
C ILE A 154 -1.80 -5.09 3.98
N GLU A 155 -2.07 -5.50 5.22
CA GLU A 155 -1.32 -6.57 5.88
C GLU A 155 -1.50 -7.92 5.18
N ILE A 156 -2.73 -8.25 4.79
CA ILE A 156 -3.04 -9.47 4.05
C ILE A 156 -2.39 -9.45 2.65
N LEU A 157 -2.48 -8.31 1.93
CA LEU A 157 -1.81 -8.16 0.64
C LEU A 157 -0.31 -8.37 0.76
N ARG A 158 0.32 -7.81 1.80
CA ARG A 158 1.76 -7.99 2.05
C ARG A 158 2.11 -9.45 2.20
N ARG A 159 1.37 -10.22 3.00
CA ARG A 159 1.58 -11.67 3.17
C ARG A 159 1.36 -12.47 1.89
N ARG A 160 0.40 -12.06 1.04
CA ARG A 160 0.12 -12.75 -0.23
C ARG A 160 1.16 -12.49 -1.31
N VAL A 161 1.71 -11.29 -1.31
CA VAL A 161 2.60 -10.80 -2.37
C VAL A 161 4.05 -11.14 -2.08
N ASP A 162 4.45 -11.09 -0.80
CA ASP A 162 5.82 -11.34 -0.36
C ASP A 162 5.89 -12.54 0.59
N GLU A 163 5.48 -13.71 0.11
CA GLU A 163 5.51 -14.96 0.87
C GLU A 163 6.91 -15.35 1.34
N THR A 164 7.92 -15.01 0.55
CA THR A 164 9.30 -15.41 0.78
C THR A 164 10.15 -14.34 1.46
N GLY A 165 9.62 -13.12 1.66
CA GLY A 165 10.36 -11.98 2.19
C GLY A 165 11.48 -11.48 1.26
N THR A 166 11.45 -11.89 -0.02
CA THR A 166 12.48 -11.54 -1.01
C THR A 166 12.08 -10.40 -1.92
N ILE A 167 10.80 -10.10 -2.01
CA ILE A 167 10.24 -9.02 -2.81
C ILE A 167 9.81 -7.94 -1.83
N GLU A 168 10.44 -6.78 -1.86
CA GLU A 168 10.07 -5.63 -1.03
C GLU A 168 8.95 -4.82 -1.72
N PRO A 169 7.67 -5.22 -1.61
CA PRO A 169 6.57 -4.47 -2.20
C PRO A 169 6.34 -3.18 -1.42
N THR A 170 6.10 -2.10 -2.13
CA THR A 170 5.60 -0.87 -1.51
C THR A 170 4.07 -0.94 -1.49
N ILE A 171 3.48 -1.09 -0.31
CA ILE A 171 2.02 -1.13 -0.12
C ILE A 171 1.65 0.00 0.82
N VAL A 172 0.93 1.00 0.29
CA VAL A 172 0.55 2.19 1.06
C VAL A 172 -0.91 2.53 0.83
N ARG A 173 -1.55 3.09 1.85
CA ARG A 173 -2.89 3.64 1.75
C ARG A 173 -2.89 4.92 0.93
N GLN A 174 -3.87 5.08 0.03
CA GLN A 174 -4.10 6.28 -0.75
C GLN A 174 -5.55 6.75 -0.61
N GLY A 175 -5.77 7.84 0.15
CA GLY A 175 -7.12 8.28 0.49
C GLY A 175 -7.82 7.37 1.49
N ASP A 176 -9.15 7.27 1.40
CA ASP A 176 -9.98 6.56 2.39
C ASP A 176 -10.33 5.12 2.00
N ASP A 177 -10.28 4.80 0.71
CA ASP A 177 -10.78 3.56 0.14
C ASP A 177 -9.80 2.87 -0.83
N ARG A 178 -8.58 3.43 -1.03
CA ARG A 178 -7.63 2.94 -2.01
C ARG A 178 -6.33 2.47 -1.40
N ILE A 179 -5.73 1.49 -2.07
CA ILE A 179 -4.42 0.91 -1.72
C ILE A 179 -3.54 0.98 -2.96
N LEU A 180 -2.38 1.59 -2.81
CA LEU A 180 -1.33 1.60 -3.80
C LEU A 180 -0.41 0.40 -3.55
N LEU A 181 -0.26 -0.46 -4.56
CA LEU A 181 0.66 -1.59 -4.56
C LEU A 181 1.69 -1.43 -5.67
N GLN A 182 2.96 -1.38 -5.31
CA GLN A 182 4.08 -1.34 -6.25
C GLN A 182 4.97 -2.56 -6.04
N MET A 183 5.24 -3.26 -7.13
CA MET A 183 6.02 -4.50 -7.16
C MET A 183 7.22 -4.33 -8.09
N PRO A 184 8.42 -4.08 -7.56
CA PRO A 184 9.61 -3.96 -8.38
C PRO A 184 10.01 -5.31 -9.00
N GLY A 185 10.51 -5.28 -10.24
CA GLY A 185 11.09 -6.44 -10.91
C GLY A 185 10.12 -7.49 -11.45
N ILE A 186 8.80 -7.31 -11.29
CA ILE A 186 7.81 -8.25 -11.81
C ILE A 186 7.59 -7.99 -13.31
N LYS A 187 7.71 -9.04 -14.12
CA LYS A 187 7.45 -9.02 -15.57
C LYS A 187 6.02 -9.50 -15.90
N ASP A 188 5.52 -10.52 -15.19
CA ASP A 188 4.18 -11.06 -15.39
C ASP A 188 3.24 -10.67 -14.23
N THR A 189 2.24 -9.89 -14.55
CA THR A 189 1.24 -9.42 -13.59
C THR A 189 0.04 -10.36 -13.44
N THR A 190 -0.09 -11.38 -14.29
CA THR A 190 -1.27 -12.25 -14.35
C THR A 190 -1.47 -13.03 -13.05
N GLU A 191 -0.40 -13.63 -12.55
CA GLU A 191 -0.44 -14.39 -11.29
C GLU A 191 -0.72 -13.46 -10.09
N LEU A 192 -0.10 -12.27 -10.10
CA LEU A 192 -0.31 -11.27 -9.06
C LEU A 192 -1.76 -10.79 -9.02
N LYS A 193 -2.36 -10.48 -10.17
CA LYS A 193 -3.79 -10.11 -10.28
C LYS A 193 -4.68 -11.18 -9.71
N ARG A 194 -4.38 -12.45 -9.98
CA ARG A 194 -5.14 -13.58 -9.44
C ARG A 194 -5.06 -13.62 -7.91
N LYS A 195 -3.86 -13.46 -7.32
CA LYS A 195 -3.67 -13.41 -5.86
C LYS A 195 -4.38 -12.22 -5.19
N ILE A 196 -4.44 -11.06 -5.87
CA ILE A 196 -5.12 -9.85 -5.38
C ILE A 196 -6.64 -10.00 -5.43
N ASN A 197 -7.18 -10.53 -6.54
CA ASN A 197 -8.63 -10.58 -6.79
C ASN A 197 -9.37 -11.66 -5.98
N GLN A 198 -8.66 -12.59 -5.36
CA GLN A 198 -9.26 -13.64 -4.52
C GLN A 198 -9.46 -13.12 -3.10
N THR A 199 -10.70 -13.13 -2.61
CA THR A 199 -11.00 -12.77 -1.21
C THR A 199 -10.50 -13.83 -0.25
N ALA A 200 -10.54 -15.12 -0.65
CA ALA A 200 -10.15 -16.29 0.13
C ALA A 200 -10.94 -16.42 1.45
N LYS A 201 -12.24 -16.08 1.42
CA LYS A 201 -13.16 -16.24 2.54
C LYS A 201 -13.51 -17.72 2.68
N LEU A 202 -12.89 -18.40 3.63
CA LEU A 202 -13.18 -19.80 3.96
C LEU A 202 -14.32 -19.86 4.97
N THR A 203 -15.34 -20.67 4.69
CA THR A 203 -16.44 -20.93 5.63
C THR A 203 -16.84 -22.41 5.58
N PHE A 204 -17.24 -22.92 6.72
CA PHE A 204 -17.75 -24.28 6.86
C PHE A 204 -19.23 -24.25 7.10
N HIS A 205 -20.02 -24.92 6.26
CA HIS A 205 -21.47 -24.99 6.32
C HIS A 205 -21.95 -26.44 6.35
N LEU A 206 -23.04 -26.71 7.05
CA LEU A 206 -23.71 -27.99 6.92
C LEU A 206 -24.54 -28.02 5.64
N VAL A 207 -24.53 -29.12 4.94
CA VAL A 207 -25.41 -29.35 3.77
C VAL A 207 -26.83 -29.61 4.26
N ASP A 208 -27.81 -28.98 3.62
CA ASP A 208 -29.21 -29.27 3.86
C ASP A 208 -29.62 -30.53 3.06
N GLU A 209 -29.51 -31.69 3.69
CA GLU A 209 -29.76 -32.98 3.05
C GLU A 209 -31.21 -33.12 2.58
N ASN A 210 -32.17 -32.45 3.24
CA ASN A 210 -33.58 -32.51 2.84
C ASN A 210 -33.80 -31.84 1.47
N VAL A 211 -33.13 -30.72 1.24
CA VAL A 211 -33.18 -30.02 -0.06
C VAL A 211 -32.26 -30.69 -1.08
N ALA A 212 -31.11 -31.18 -0.65
CA ALA A 212 -30.14 -31.87 -1.52
C ALA A 212 -30.69 -33.19 -2.09
N ALA A 213 -31.55 -33.89 -1.36
CA ALA A 213 -32.21 -35.11 -1.83
C ALA A 213 -33.14 -34.90 -3.04
N ALA A 214 -33.57 -33.64 -3.30
CA ALA A 214 -34.35 -33.29 -4.49
C ALA A 214 -33.53 -33.32 -5.80
N GLY A 215 -32.21 -33.49 -5.72
CA GLY A 215 -31.32 -33.57 -6.88
C GLY A 215 -31.28 -32.29 -7.70
N GLN A 216 -31.44 -32.42 -9.05
CA GLN A 216 -31.45 -31.25 -9.94
C GLN A 216 -32.77 -30.43 -9.87
N ASN A 217 -33.82 -30.98 -9.27
CA ASN A 217 -35.11 -30.29 -9.07
C ASN A 217 -35.11 -29.45 -7.78
N ILE A 218 -34.20 -28.50 -7.71
CA ILE A 218 -34.14 -27.58 -6.57
C ILE A 218 -35.42 -26.73 -6.52
N PRO A 219 -36.12 -26.64 -5.37
CA PRO A 219 -37.33 -25.85 -5.25
C PRO A 219 -37.10 -24.39 -5.63
N ALA A 220 -38.08 -23.78 -6.33
CA ALA A 220 -38.02 -22.37 -6.68
C ALA A 220 -37.91 -21.46 -5.44
N THR A 221 -38.52 -21.86 -4.33
CA THR A 221 -38.43 -21.21 -3.02
C THR A 221 -37.69 -22.10 -2.04
N LEU A 222 -36.53 -21.64 -1.58
CA LEU A 222 -35.74 -22.32 -0.56
C LEU A 222 -36.22 -21.93 0.85
N PRO A 223 -36.01 -22.79 1.84
CA PRO A 223 -36.18 -22.41 3.25
C PRO A 223 -35.34 -21.15 3.54
N PRO A 224 -35.81 -20.21 4.38
CA PRO A 224 -35.09 -18.97 4.66
C PRO A 224 -33.72 -19.18 5.32
N THR A 225 -33.48 -20.37 5.87
CA THR A 225 -32.24 -20.78 6.51
C THR A 225 -31.22 -21.39 5.56
N THR A 226 -31.61 -21.67 4.30
CA THR A 226 -30.79 -22.38 3.31
C THR A 226 -30.51 -21.47 2.11
N PHE A 227 -29.36 -21.63 1.47
CA PHE A 227 -28.98 -20.96 0.21
C PHE A 227 -28.20 -21.93 -0.69
N LEU A 228 -28.11 -21.61 -1.98
CA LEU A 228 -27.41 -22.42 -2.96
C LEU A 228 -26.00 -21.92 -3.17
N VAL A 229 -25.06 -22.87 -3.26
CA VAL A 229 -23.67 -22.57 -3.59
C VAL A 229 -23.20 -23.52 -4.69
N PRO A 230 -22.59 -23.00 -5.80
CA PRO A 230 -22.07 -23.84 -6.86
C PRO A 230 -20.88 -24.67 -6.35
N THR A 231 -20.79 -25.91 -6.81
CA THR A 231 -19.62 -26.73 -6.56
C THR A 231 -18.51 -26.38 -7.55
N ARG A 232 -17.25 -26.56 -7.14
CA ARG A 232 -16.10 -26.38 -8.04
C ARG A 232 -16.21 -27.25 -9.30
N GLU A 233 -16.64 -28.47 -9.15
CA GLU A 233 -16.86 -29.38 -10.28
C GLU A 233 -17.95 -28.85 -11.23
N GLY A 234 -19.04 -28.30 -10.68
CA GLY A 234 -20.10 -27.66 -11.45
C GLY A 234 -19.62 -26.42 -12.20
N MET A 235 -18.76 -25.60 -11.58
CA MET A 235 -18.16 -24.44 -12.24
C MET A 235 -17.15 -24.84 -13.34
N GLN A 236 -16.37 -25.89 -13.11
CA GLN A 236 -15.46 -26.44 -14.13
C GLN A 236 -16.25 -27.04 -15.32
N ALA A 237 -17.34 -27.75 -15.06
CA ALA A 237 -18.22 -28.26 -16.08
C ALA A 237 -18.87 -27.12 -16.90
N LEU A 238 -19.32 -26.05 -16.24
CA LEU A 238 -19.85 -24.87 -16.90
C LEU A 238 -18.80 -24.21 -17.80
N ARG A 239 -17.56 -24.07 -17.34
CA ARG A 239 -16.45 -23.53 -18.13
C ARG A 239 -16.15 -24.38 -19.37
N ALA A 240 -16.19 -25.70 -19.23
CA ALA A 240 -15.96 -26.63 -20.34
C ALA A 240 -17.10 -26.60 -21.38
N ALA A 241 -18.35 -26.44 -20.91
CA ALA A 241 -19.53 -26.39 -21.75
C ALA A 241 -19.75 -25.02 -22.42
N ASP A 242 -19.52 -23.93 -21.71
CA ASP A 242 -19.76 -22.56 -22.18
C ASP A 242 -18.78 -21.57 -21.51
N SER A 243 -17.62 -21.40 -22.14
CA SER A 243 -16.58 -20.49 -21.64
C SER A 243 -17.05 -19.03 -21.56
N LYS A 244 -17.95 -18.58 -22.44
CA LYS A 244 -18.47 -17.20 -22.45
C LYS A 244 -19.29 -16.90 -21.19
N LYS A 245 -20.16 -17.82 -20.79
CA LYS A 245 -20.92 -17.69 -19.53
C LYS A 245 -20.00 -17.69 -18.31
N PHE A 246 -18.96 -18.52 -18.32
CA PHE A 246 -17.97 -18.54 -17.26
C PHE A 246 -17.22 -17.21 -17.17
N ASP A 247 -16.76 -16.65 -18.31
CA ASP A 247 -16.09 -15.37 -18.38
C ASP A 247 -17.02 -14.22 -17.96
N GLU A 248 -18.32 -14.27 -18.29
CA GLU A 248 -19.32 -13.32 -17.81
C GLU A 248 -19.40 -13.29 -16.29
N ILE A 249 -19.39 -14.45 -15.63
CA ILE A 249 -19.40 -14.55 -14.16
C ILE A 249 -18.10 -13.95 -13.55
N GLN A 250 -16.95 -14.27 -14.14
CA GLN A 250 -15.65 -13.84 -13.62
C GLN A 250 -15.42 -12.33 -13.78
N ASN A 251 -15.90 -11.75 -14.88
CA ASN A 251 -15.70 -10.34 -15.25
C ASN A 251 -16.86 -9.43 -14.80
N ALA A 252 -17.93 -9.99 -14.22
CA ALA A 252 -19.06 -9.20 -13.74
C ALA A 252 -18.65 -8.26 -12.60
N ASN A 253 -19.13 -7.02 -12.66
CA ASN A 253 -18.94 -6.03 -11.60
C ASN A 253 -20.28 -5.32 -11.30
N PRO A 254 -20.87 -5.50 -10.11
CA PRO A 254 -20.39 -6.36 -9.00
C PRO A 254 -20.47 -7.87 -9.33
N LYS A 255 -19.60 -8.67 -8.69
CA LYS A 255 -19.64 -10.13 -8.86
C LYS A 255 -20.96 -10.71 -8.37
N PRO A 256 -21.59 -11.63 -9.14
CA PRO A 256 -22.84 -12.25 -8.71
C PRO A 256 -22.64 -13.10 -7.45
N THR A 257 -23.66 -13.15 -6.60
CA THR A 257 -23.66 -14.04 -5.43
C THR A 257 -23.73 -15.51 -5.85
N ALA A 258 -23.30 -16.42 -4.94
CA ALA A 258 -23.37 -17.87 -5.18
C ALA A 258 -24.78 -18.31 -5.60
N GLU A 259 -25.82 -17.80 -4.95
CA GLU A 259 -27.22 -18.12 -5.28
C GLU A 259 -27.63 -17.58 -6.66
N GLN A 260 -27.21 -16.38 -7.03
CA GLN A 260 -27.47 -15.83 -8.39
C GLN A 260 -26.77 -16.66 -9.46
N ILE A 261 -25.54 -17.13 -9.22
CA ILE A 261 -24.82 -18.03 -10.14
C ILE A 261 -25.63 -19.32 -10.33
N CYS A 262 -26.05 -19.95 -9.25
CA CYS A 262 -26.82 -21.19 -9.29
C CYS A 262 -28.15 -21.03 -10.04
N ARG A 263 -28.89 -19.94 -9.83
CA ARG A 263 -30.19 -19.70 -10.46
C ARG A 263 -30.09 -19.30 -11.93
N ARG A 264 -29.09 -18.49 -12.29
CA ARG A 264 -28.95 -17.95 -13.65
C ARG A 264 -28.25 -18.89 -14.61
N TYR A 265 -27.15 -19.52 -14.13
CA TYR A 265 -26.25 -20.32 -14.99
C TYR A 265 -26.40 -21.82 -14.79
N GLN A 266 -27.10 -22.24 -13.72
CA GLN A 266 -27.43 -23.63 -13.40
C GLN A 266 -26.23 -24.61 -13.40
N PRO A 267 -25.06 -24.24 -12.82
CA PRO A 267 -24.02 -25.23 -12.57
C PRO A 267 -24.52 -26.25 -11.53
N GLN A 268 -23.74 -27.30 -11.31
CA GLN A 268 -24.02 -28.18 -10.17
C GLN A 268 -23.89 -27.39 -8.86
N CYS A 269 -24.98 -27.31 -8.08
CA CYS A 269 -25.04 -26.56 -6.83
C CYS A 269 -25.42 -27.46 -5.66
N LEU A 270 -24.97 -27.09 -4.47
CA LEU A 270 -25.40 -27.73 -3.23
C LEU A 270 -26.16 -26.74 -2.33
N PRO A 271 -27.31 -27.15 -1.74
CA PRO A 271 -27.97 -26.37 -0.72
C PRO A 271 -27.24 -26.49 0.62
N VAL A 272 -26.90 -25.37 1.22
CA VAL A 272 -26.22 -25.32 2.52
C VAL A 272 -26.95 -24.39 3.48
N PHE A 273 -26.82 -24.66 4.78
CA PHE A 273 -27.38 -23.77 5.79
C PHE A 273 -26.60 -22.46 5.85
N LYS A 274 -27.31 -21.33 5.98
CA LYS A 274 -26.70 -19.98 6.10
C LYS A 274 -25.78 -19.84 7.32
N ARG A 275 -26.06 -20.62 8.38
CA ARG A 275 -25.25 -20.60 9.60
C ARG A 275 -23.84 -21.16 9.31
N VAL A 276 -22.84 -20.31 9.48
CA VAL A 276 -21.43 -20.71 9.45
C VAL A 276 -21.12 -21.54 10.70
N VAL A 277 -20.49 -22.68 10.53
CA VAL A 277 -20.02 -23.56 11.60
C VAL A 277 -18.72 -23.03 12.20
N VAL A 278 -17.73 -22.75 11.32
CA VAL A 278 -16.44 -22.14 11.63
C VAL A 278 -16.04 -21.32 10.41
N GLY A 279 -15.42 -20.18 10.62
CA GLY A 279 -14.91 -19.30 9.56
C GLY A 279 -13.39 -19.40 9.40
N GLY A 280 -12.89 -18.79 8.34
CA GLY A 280 -11.45 -18.69 8.07
C GLY A 280 -10.70 -17.78 9.04
N GLU A 281 -11.40 -16.93 9.78
CA GLU A 281 -10.85 -16.10 10.88
C GLU A 281 -10.34 -16.94 12.05
N ASP A 282 -10.85 -18.15 12.20
CA ASP A 282 -10.42 -19.10 13.20
C ASP A 282 -9.26 -20.01 12.74
N LEU A 283 -8.80 -19.84 11.50
CA LEU A 283 -7.69 -20.60 10.94
C LEU A 283 -6.36 -20.07 11.48
N ASP A 284 -5.50 -20.98 11.97
CA ASP A 284 -4.17 -20.66 12.47
C ASP A 284 -3.11 -20.89 11.39
N ASP A 285 -3.17 -22.04 10.69
CA ASP A 285 -2.23 -22.38 9.62
C ASP A 285 -2.89 -23.22 8.52
N ALA A 286 -2.32 -23.15 7.30
CA ALA A 286 -2.70 -24.00 6.17
C ALA A 286 -1.47 -24.36 5.33
N LYS A 287 -1.32 -25.65 5.00
CA LYS A 287 -0.17 -26.18 4.25
C LYS A 287 -0.60 -27.11 3.13
N SER A 288 0.10 -27.02 2.00
CA SER A 288 0.03 -28.03 0.95
C SER A 288 0.82 -29.27 1.36
N THR A 289 0.20 -30.44 1.30
CA THR A 289 0.83 -31.73 1.61
C THR A 289 0.26 -32.84 0.72
N PHE A 290 0.73 -34.06 0.88
CA PHE A 290 0.24 -35.19 0.11
C PHE A 290 -0.44 -36.20 1.05
N GLU A 291 -1.53 -36.82 0.59
CA GLU A 291 -2.35 -37.75 1.37
C GLU A 291 -1.58 -38.97 1.86
N ASN A 292 -0.62 -39.49 1.07
CA ASN A 292 0.30 -40.56 1.44
C ASN A 292 1.69 -40.26 0.90
N GLN A 293 2.61 -39.81 1.76
CA GLN A 293 3.97 -39.44 1.37
C GLN A 293 4.78 -40.57 0.72
N GLN A 294 4.42 -41.83 0.94
CA GLN A 294 5.19 -43.01 0.48
C GLN A 294 4.79 -43.54 -0.90
N GLN A 295 3.66 -43.13 -1.51
CA GLN A 295 3.14 -43.71 -2.75
C GLN A 295 2.71 -42.69 -3.82
N GLY A 296 3.26 -41.48 -3.86
CA GLY A 296 2.86 -40.48 -4.86
C GLY A 296 1.41 -40.01 -4.68
N GLY A 297 1.00 -39.78 -3.44
CA GLY A 297 -0.36 -39.45 -3.05
C GLY A 297 -0.90 -38.18 -3.68
N ARG A 298 -2.22 -37.99 -3.64
CA ARG A 298 -2.91 -36.80 -4.15
C ARG A 298 -2.52 -35.57 -3.34
N PRO A 299 -2.31 -34.42 -3.98
CA PRO A 299 -2.06 -33.18 -3.26
C PRO A 299 -3.34 -32.74 -2.50
N ILE A 300 -3.17 -32.39 -1.24
CA ILE A 300 -4.23 -31.98 -0.32
C ILE A 300 -3.80 -30.72 0.44
N ILE A 301 -4.76 -30.04 1.07
CA ILE A 301 -4.49 -28.91 1.94
C ILE A 301 -4.78 -29.33 3.38
N SER A 302 -3.77 -29.36 4.22
CA SER A 302 -3.90 -29.53 5.66
C SER A 302 -4.11 -28.16 6.31
N PHE A 303 -5.05 -28.05 7.25
CA PHE A 303 -5.32 -26.82 7.98
C PHE A 303 -5.44 -27.09 9.48
N THR A 304 -5.12 -26.07 10.28
CA THR A 304 -5.28 -26.07 11.73
C THR A 304 -6.05 -24.82 12.16
N PHE A 305 -6.91 -25.00 13.15
CA PHE A 305 -7.65 -23.92 13.77
C PHE A 305 -6.97 -23.44 15.06
N ASN A 306 -7.24 -22.19 15.44
CA ASN A 306 -6.97 -21.70 16.78
C ASN A 306 -7.83 -22.45 17.84
N SER A 307 -7.58 -22.17 19.12
CA SER A 307 -8.28 -22.86 20.21
C SER A 307 -9.81 -22.65 20.20
N GLN A 308 -10.31 -21.53 19.67
CA GLN A 308 -11.73 -21.24 19.57
C GLN A 308 -12.38 -22.00 18.42
N GLY A 309 -11.81 -21.90 17.23
CA GLY A 309 -12.27 -22.62 16.05
C GLY A 309 -12.22 -24.13 16.24
N GLY A 310 -11.14 -24.66 16.85
CA GLY A 310 -10.99 -26.09 17.14
C GLY A 310 -12.12 -26.61 18.05
N ARG A 311 -12.50 -25.87 19.09
CA ARG A 311 -13.65 -26.24 19.95
C ARG A 311 -14.97 -26.20 19.20
N ALA A 312 -15.21 -25.16 18.41
CA ALA A 312 -16.42 -25.00 17.61
C ALA A 312 -16.54 -26.12 16.56
N PHE A 313 -15.43 -26.44 15.88
CA PHE A 313 -15.36 -27.50 14.89
C PHE A 313 -15.59 -28.88 15.49
N CYS A 314 -14.98 -29.19 16.66
CA CYS A 314 -15.21 -30.42 17.39
C CYS A 314 -16.69 -30.56 17.82
N ALA A 315 -17.29 -29.50 18.37
CA ALA A 315 -18.70 -29.56 18.79
C ALA A 315 -19.64 -29.76 17.58
N ALA A 316 -19.38 -29.08 16.47
CA ALA A 316 -20.18 -29.20 15.26
C ALA A 316 -20.05 -30.57 14.59
N THR A 317 -18.84 -31.11 14.45
CA THR A 317 -18.61 -32.45 13.87
C THR A 317 -19.20 -33.53 14.73
N ARG A 318 -19.10 -33.42 16.05
CA ARG A 318 -19.73 -34.37 17.00
C ARG A 318 -21.26 -34.41 16.88
N ALA A 319 -21.90 -33.23 16.71
CA ALA A 319 -23.35 -33.13 16.60
C ALA A 319 -23.89 -33.57 15.23
N ASN A 320 -23.04 -33.69 14.21
CA ASN A 320 -23.46 -33.90 12.82
C ASN A 320 -22.72 -35.07 12.14
N ILE A 321 -22.40 -36.14 12.89
CA ILE A 321 -21.84 -37.36 12.32
C ILE A 321 -22.82 -37.94 11.30
N GLY A 322 -22.33 -38.40 10.17
CA GLY A 322 -23.10 -38.93 9.04
C GLY A 322 -23.66 -37.86 8.08
N LYS A 323 -23.55 -36.57 8.39
CA LYS A 323 -23.95 -35.47 7.50
C LYS A 323 -22.77 -34.91 6.73
N ARG A 324 -23.05 -34.25 5.59
CA ARG A 324 -22.01 -33.57 4.79
C ARG A 324 -21.71 -32.20 5.37
N LEU A 325 -20.40 -31.92 5.44
CA LEU A 325 -19.87 -30.61 5.82
C LEU A 325 -19.26 -29.97 4.58
N ALA A 326 -19.92 -28.95 4.04
CA ALA A 326 -19.43 -28.21 2.89
C ALA A 326 -18.32 -27.23 3.30
N ILE A 327 -17.21 -27.29 2.59
CA ILE A 327 -16.08 -26.35 2.69
C ILE A 327 -16.21 -25.38 1.54
N GLN A 328 -16.62 -24.16 1.87
CA GLN A 328 -16.82 -23.07 0.90
C GLN A 328 -15.62 -22.13 0.93
N LEU A 329 -15.06 -21.85 -0.23
CA LEU A 329 -14.05 -20.79 -0.43
C LEU A 329 -14.64 -19.77 -1.38
N ASP A 330 -14.78 -18.54 -0.91
CA ASP A 330 -15.48 -17.47 -1.61
C ASP A 330 -16.93 -17.88 -1.98
N ASN A 331 -17.24 -17.98 -3.24
CA ASN A 331 -18.56 -18.33 -3.76
C ASN A 331 -18.66 -19.78 -4.26
N GLU A 332 -17.69 -20.66 -3.96
CA GLU A 332 -17.64 -22.03 -4.46
C GLU A 332 -17.45 -23.05 -3.33
N ILE A 333 -18.14 -24.18 -3.39
CA ILE A 333 -17.85 -25.34 -2.55
C ILE A 333 -16.69 -26.12 -3.16
N ILE A 334 -15.57 -26.18 -2.43
CA ILE A 334 -14.38 -26.92 -2.84
C ILE A 334 -14.58 -28.42 -2.62
N SER A 335 -15.18 -28.77 -1.49
CA SER A 335 -15.40 -30.15 -1.05
C SER A 335 -16.56 -30.21 -0.07
N ALA A 336 -17.28 -31.32 -0.03
CA ALA A 336 -18.37 -31.56 0.91
C ALA A 336 -18.31 -33.00 1.48
N PRO A 337 -17.27 -33.33 2.28
CA PRO A 337 -17.10 -34.67 2.84
C PRO A 337 -18.18 -35.01 3.88
N VAL A 338 -18.45 -36.31 4.03
CA VAL A 338 -19.29 -36.81 5.14
C VAL A 338 -18.44 -36.85 6.42
N VAL A 339 -18.98 -36.28 7.49
CA VAL A 339 -18.38 -36.35 8.83
C VAL A 339 -18.46 -37.78 9.35
N GLN A 340 -17.36 -38.53 9.35
CA GLN A 340 -17.31 -39.92 9.81
C GLN A 340 -17.23 -40.01 11.34
N SER A 341 -16.52 -39.09 11.98
CA SER A 341 -16.33 -39.03 13.43
C SER A 341 -16.12 -37.59 13.90
N ALA A 342 -16.23 -37.36 15.21
CA ALA A 342 -15.93 -36.06 15.79
C ALA A 342 -14.44 -35.73 15.59
N ILE A 343 -14.17 -34.57 14.97
CA ILE A 343 -12.80 -34.08 14.67
C ILE A 343 -12.41 -33.07 15.75
N CYS A 344 -11.72 -33.56 16.80
CA CYS A 344 -11.34 -32.76 17.96
C CYS A 344 -9.81 -32.46 18.03
N GLY A 345 -9.06 -32.84 17.00
CA GLY A 345 -7.61 -32.59 16.91
C GLY A 345 -7.23 -31.16 16.50
N GLY A 346 -8.20 -30.24 16.41
CA GLY A 346 -7.95 -28.82 16.11
C GLY A 346 -7.66 -28.53 14.64
N GLY A 347 -7.81 -29.48 13.71
CA GLY A 347 -7.59 -29.25 12.29
C GLY A 347 -8.18 -30.36 11.42
N GLY A 348 -7.92 -30.28 10.11
CA GLY A 348 -8.42 -31.21 9.13
C GLY A 348 -7.67 -31.16 7.80
N ILE A 349 -8.18 -31.89 6.83
CA ILE A 349 -7.66 -31.88 5.46
C ILE A 349 -8.76 -31.54 4.47
N ILE A 350 -8.42 -30.77 3.46
CA ILE A 350 -9.29 -30.49 2.30
C ILE A 350 -8.80 -31.36 1.16
N THR A 351 -9.65 -32.29 0.76
CA THR A 351 -9.41 -33.20 -0.37
C THR A 351 -10.19 -32.72 -1.59
N GLY A 352 -9.65 -32.94 -2.79
CA GLY A 352 -10.27 -32.58 -4.06
C GLY A 352 -9.39 -32.95 -5.24
N GLN A 353 -9.85 -32.62 -6.45
CA GLN A 353 -9.04 -32.74 -7.67
C GLN A 353 -8.10 -31.54 -7.81
N PHE A 354 -7.02 -31.54 -7.04
CA PHE A 354 -6.04 -30.45 -7.03
C PHE A 354 -4.76 -30.83 -7.75
N THR A 355 -4.14 -29.86 -8.42
CA THR A 355 -2.72 -29.94 -8.76
C THR A 355 -1.88 -29.45 -7.58
N THR A 356 -0.60 -29.83 -7.53
CA THR A 356 0.34 -29.38 -6.49
C THR A 356 0.42 -27.85 -6.43
N GLN A 357 0.44 -27.18 -7.59
CA GLN A 357 0.46 -25.72 -7.66
C GLN A 357 -0.82 -25.11 -7.05
N GLN A 358 -1.99 -25.69 -7.36
CA GLN A 358 -3.27 -25.21 -6.80
C GLN A 358 -3.32 -25.35 -5.27
N THR A 359 -2.80 -26.47 -4.71
CA THR A 359 -2.78 -26.65 -3.26
C THR A 359 -1.83 -25.67 -2.58
N GLN A 360 -0.68 -25.37 -3.18
CA GLN A 360 0.28 -24.38 -2.67
C GLN A 360 -0.34 -22.98 -2.66
N GLU A 361 -0.93 -22.55 -3.78
CA GLU A 361 -1.58 -21.23 -3.90
C GLU A 361 -2.74 -21.09 -2.90
N GLN A 362 -3.60 -22.11 -2.79
CA GLN A 362 -4.73 -22.06 -1.87
C GLN A 362 -4.28 -22.10 -0.41
N ALA A 363 -3.29 -22.90 -0.07
CA ALA A 363 -2.72 -22.93 1.27
C ALA A 363 -2.14 -21.55 1.65
N LEU A 364 -1.43 -20.89 0.72
CA LEU A 364 -0.95 -19.51 0.92
C LEU A 364 -2.10 -18.52 1.18
N LEU A 365 -3.14 -18.57 0.34
CA LEU A 365 -4.30 -17.69 0.48
C LEU A 365 -5.02 -17.89 1.81
N LEU A 366 -5.21 -19.14 2.22
CA LEU A 366 -5.84 -19.48 3.50
C LEU A 366 -4.99 -19.01 4.69
N ARG A 367 -3.68 -19.24 4.66
CA ARG A 367 -2.74 -18.82 5.71
C ARG A 367 -2.61 -17.30 5.81
N SER A 368 -2.62 -16.60 4.68
CA SER A 368 -2.58 -15.12 4.67
C SER A 368 -3.86 -14.47 5.17
N GLY A 369 -4.96 -15.22 5.20
CA GLY A 369 -6.28 -14.77 5.65
C GLY A 369 -7.16 -14.20 4.55
N ALA A 370 -8.45 -14.10 4.87
CA ALA A 370 -9.45 -13.52 3.97
C ALA A 370 -9.34 -11.99 3.92
N LEU A 371 -9.41 -11.43 2.72
CA LEU A 371 -9.54 -9.97 2.56
C LEU A 371 -10.88 -9.52 3.14
N PRO A 372 -10.88 -8.51 4.01
CA PRO A 372 -12.10 -7.99 4.63
C PRO A 372 -13.00 -7.23 3.64
N ALA A 373 -12.44 -6.81 2.51
CA ALA A 373 -13.15 -6.19 1.40
C ALA A 373 -12.64 -6.75 0.07
N THR A 374 -13.51 -6.83 -0.93
CA THR A 374 -13.10 -7.12 -2.29
C THR A 374 -12.29 -5.94 -2.83
N LEU A 375 -11.14 -6.24 -3.42
CA LEU A 375 -10.26 -5.24 -4.03
C LEU A 375 -10.45 -5.26 -5.54
N THR A 376 -10.70 -4.09 -6.12
CA THR A 376 -10.84 -3.91 -7.58
C THR A 376 -9.64 -3.12 -8.10
N ILE A 377 -9.00 -3.61 -9.15
CA ILE A 377 -7.89 -2.89 -9.80
C ILE A 377 -8.50 -1.77 -10.64
N ILE A 378 -8.27 -0.51 -10.25
CA ILE A 378 -8.74 0.67 -11.00
C ILE A 378 -7.68 1.25 -11.92
N GLU A 379 -6.40 1.04 -11.59
CA GLU A 379 -5.28 1.45 -12.44
C GLU A 379 -4.19 0.38 -12.40
N GLU A 380 -3.65 0.08 -13.56
CA GLU A 380 -2.50 -0.81 -13.73
C GLU A 380 -1.50 -0.15 -14.67
N ARG A 381 -0.24 -0.09 -14.22
CA ARG A 381 0.89 0.33 -15.04
C ARG A 381 2.02 -0.68 -14.87
N THR A 382 2.55 -1.15 -15.97
CA THR A 382 3.74 -2.01 -15.99
C THR A 382 4.88 -1.28 -16.69
N VAL A 383 6.05 -1.29 -16.10
CA VAL A 383 7.27 -0.74 -16.67
C VAL A 383 8.25 -1.88 -16.90
N GLY A 384 8.68 -2.06 -18.14
CA GLY A 384 9.71 -3.06 -18.46
C GLY A 384 11.04 -2.70 -17.80
N ALA A 385 11.79 -3.68 -17.32
CA ALA A 385 13.10 -3.48 -16.70
C ALA A 385 14.10 -2.85 -17.68
N ASP A 386 13.98 -3.16 -18.96
CA ASP A 386 14.85 -2.63 -20.02
C ASP A 386 14.63 -1.12 -20.20
N LEU A 387 13.39 -0.64 -20.16
CA LEU A 387 13.08 0.80 -20.20
C LEU A 387 13.68 1.56 -19.01
N GLY A 388 13.70 0.95 -17.83
CA GLY A 388 14.32 1.53 -16.65
C GLY A 388 15.84 1.67 -16.79
N ALA A 389 16.51 0.65 -17.31
CA ALA A 389 17.96 0.67 -17.55
C ALA A 389 18.35 1.74 -18.57
N ASP A 390 17.62 1.83 -19.69
CA ASP A 390 17.84 2.87 -20.71
C ASP A 390 17.60 4.27 -20.16
N ALA A 391 16.58 4.46 -19.33
CA ALA A 391 16.27 5.73 -18.68
C ALA A 391 17.37 6.14 -17.69
N ILE A 392 17.94 5.20 -16.91
CA ILE A 392 19.07 5.45 -16.01
C ILE A 392 20.29 5.87 -16.83
N HIS A 393 20.60 5.14 -17.89
CA HIS A 393 21.76 5.46 -18.74
C HIS A 393 21.59 6.84 -19.39
N ALA A 394 20.48 7.12 -20.03
CA ALA A 394 20.19 8.42 -20.63
C ALA A 394 20.22 9.57 -19.61
N GLY A 395 19.60 9.36 -18.43
CA GLY A 395 19.56 10.34 -17.34
C GLY A 395 20.94 10.61 -16.75
N THR A 396 21.78 9.60 -16.56
CA THR A 396 23.17 9.78 -16.06
C THR A 396 24.04 10.50 -17.08
N VAL A 397 23.96 10.15 -18.35
CA VAL A 397 24.68 10.86 -19.42
C VAL A 397 24.25 12.33 -19.48
N ALA A 398 22.94 12.60 -19.48
CA ALA A 398 22.41 13.97 -19.48
C ALA A 398 22.87 14.78 -18.27
N ALA A 399 22.86 14.17 -17.07
CA ALA A 399 23.33 14.82 -15.83
C ALA A 399 24.84 15.13 -15.89
N LEU A 400 25.67 14.21 -16.38
CA LEU A 400 27.12 14.42 -16.51
C LEU A 400 27.43 15.50 -17.53
N VAL A 401 26.81 15.45 -18.71
CA VAL A 401 26.99 16.44 -19.77
C VAL A 401 26.50 17.82 -19.31
N GLY A 402 25.32 17.90 -18.71
CA GLY A 402 24.78 19.15 -18.18
C GLY A 402 25.67 19.75 -17.09
N THR A 403 26.18 18.92 -16.17
CA THR A 403 27.11 19.36 -15.13
C THR A 403 28.42 19.87 -15.73
N ALA A 404 28.98 19.19 -16.74
CA ALA A 404 30.20 19.62 -17.42
C ALA A 404 30.00 20.97 -18.12
N PHE A 405 28.87 21.18 -18.82
CA PHE A 405 28.53 22.46 -19.43
C PHE A 405 28.41 23.59 -18.42
N VAL A 406 27.76 23.34 -17.28
CA VAL A 406 27.62 24.34 -16.21
C VAL A 406 28.98 24.70 -15.63
N ILE A 407 29.84 23.72 -15.34
CA ILE A 407 31.20 23.98 -14.85
C ILE A 407 31.99 24.81 -15.88
N LEU A 408 31.94 24.43 -17.15
CA LEU A 408 32.62 25.13 -18.23
C LEU A 408 32.13 26.59 -18.35
N PHE A 409 30.84 26.78 -18.34
CA PHE A 409 30.21 28.11 -18.35
C PHE A 409 30.69 28.97 -17.18
N MET A 410 30.70 28.41 -15.95
CA MET A 410 31.15 29.14 -14.76
C MET A 410 32.64 29.51 -14.84
N LEU A 411 33.49 28.60 -15.33
CA LEU A 411 34.93 28.88 -15.47
C LEU A 411 35.21 29.96 -16.53
N ILE A 412 34.44 29.98 -17.62
CA ILE A 412 34.56 31.00 -18.66
C ILE A 412 34.04 32.35 -18.19
N SER A 413 32.86 32.40 -17.53
CA SER A 413 32.19 33.67 -17.16
C SER A 413 32.80 34.33 -15.93
N TYR A 414 33.26 33.56 -14.94
CA TYR A 414 33.75 34.05 -13.65
C TYR A 414 35.20 33.66 -13.33
N GLY A 415 35.91 33.15 -14.33
CA GLY A 415 37.30 32.75 -14.19
C GLY A 415 37.53 31.52 -13.32
N PRO A 416 38.78 31.04 -13.25
CA PRO A 416 39.12 29.78 -12.59
C PRO A 416 38.93 29.83 -11.07
N VAL A 417 38.98 31.00 -10.42
CA VAL A 417 38.85 31.14 -8.98
C VAL A 417 37.38 31.15 -8.56
N PHE A 418 36.58 32.11 -9.00
CA PHE A 418 35.19 32.24 -8.61
C PHE A 418 34.30 31.17 -9.27
N GLY A 419 34.57 30.87 -10.55
CA GLY A 419 33.90 29.76 -11.23
C GLY A 419 34.24 28.42 -10.61
N GLY A 420 35.49 28.22 -10.15
CA GLY A 420 35.91 27.04 -9.41
C GLY A 420 35.23 26.89 -8.06
N PHE A 421 35.05 28.00 -7.30
CA PHE A 421 34.30 27.98 -6.03
C PHE A 421 32.83 27.66 -6.21
N ALA A 422 32.18 28.22 -7.25
CA ALA A 422 30.80 27.89 -7.56
C ALA A 422 30.64 26.42 -7.98
N SER A 423 31.56 25.91 -8.80
CA SER A 423 31.58 24.49 -9.20
C SER A 423 31.78 23.56 -8.01
N LEU A 424 32.69 23.94 -7.07
CA LEU A 424 32.88 23.19 -5.83
C LEU A 424 31.62 23.19 -4.96
N ALA A 425 30.95 24.34 -4.81
CA ALA A 425 29.71 24.46 -4.07
C ALA A 425 28.59 23.60 -4.69
N MET A 426 28.48 23.56 -6.03
CA MET A 426 27.55 22.71 -6.75
C MET A 426 27.84 21.20 -6.49
N MET A 427 29.11 20.79 -6.54
CA MET A 427 29.50 19.41 -6.22
C MET A 427 29.13 19.03 -4.78
N VAL A 428 29.40 19.90 -3.82
CA VAL A 428 29.02 19.71 -2.40
C VAL A 428 27.49 19.66 -2.27
N ASN A 429 26.75 20.50 -3.02
CA ASN A 429 25.29 20.44 -3.04
C ASN A 429 24.79 19.07 -3.50
N MET A 430 25.31 18.54 -4.61
CA MET A 430 24.94 17.21 -5.09
C MET A 430 25.25 16.11 -4.06
N LEU A 431 26.41 16.19 -3.41
CA LEU A 431 26.78 15.27 -2.34
C LEU A 431 25.78 15.29 -1.18
N LEU A 432 25.36 16.49 -0.76
CA LEU A 432 24.35 16.69 0.30
C LEU A 432 22.98 16.15 -0.12
N VAL A 433 22.58 16.32 -1.38
CA VAL A 433 21.32 15.78 -1.92
C VAL A 433 21.33 14.25 -1.85
N PHE A 434 22.40 13.61 -2.36
CA PHE A 434 22.53 12.14 -2.30
C PHE A 434 22.55 11.63 -0.87
N ALA A 435 23.26 12.31 0.03
CA ALA A 435 23.29 11.96 1.45
C ALA A 435 21.90 12.09 2.10
N GLY A 436 21.19 13.18 1.80
CA GLY A 436 19.84 13.41 2.32
C GLY A 436 18.82 12.41 1.79
N MET A 437 18.85 12.06 0.50
CA MET A 437 18.01 11.02 -0.09
C MET A 437 18.26 9.66 0.56
N SER A 438 19.53 9.31 0.76
CA SER A 438 19.96 8.08 1.43
C SER A 438 19.46 8.03 2.88
N LEU A 439 19.61 9.12 3.64
CA LEU A 439 19.18 9.21 5.04
C LEU A 439 17.65 9.11 5.21
N LEU A 440 16.90 9.70 4.27
CA LEU A 440 15.44 9.67 4.27
C LEU A 440 14.87 8.36 3.68
N GLY A 441 15.70 7.47 3.14
CA GLY A 441 15.25 6.28 2.41
C GLY A 441 14.39 6.63 1.18
N ALA A 442 14.66 7.79 0.56
CA ALA A 442 13.86 8.29 -0.55
C ALA A 442 14.08 7.47 -1.81
N SER A 443 12.99 7.25 -2.59
CA SER A 443 13.07 6.55 -3.86
C SER A 443 13.39 7.51 -5.00
N LEU A 444 14.44 7.22 -5.77
CA LEU A 444 14.79 7.94 -6.98
C LEU A 444 13.92 7.43 -8.14
N THR A 445 13.09 8.30 -8.70
CA THR A 445 12.24 8.03 -9.87
C THR A 445 12.80 8.72 -11.12
N LEU A 446 12.28 8.40 -12.31
CA LEU A 446 12.69 9.07 -13.54
C LEU A 446 12.47 10.60 -13.47
N PRO A 447 11.30 11.14 -13.03
CA PRO A 447 11.16 12.56 -12.75
C PRO A 447 12.08 13.05 -11.62
N GLY A 448 12.43 12.18 -10.64
CA GLY A 448 13.40 12.50 -9.60
C GLY A 448 14.80 12.78 -10.15
N ILE A 449 15.25 12.05 -11.18
CA ILE A 449 16.49 12.35 -11.93
C ILE A 449 16.38 13.73 -12.59
N ALA A 450 15.25 14.04 -13.23
CA ALA A 450 15.02 15.38 -13.80
C ALA A 450 15.10 16.48 -12.73
N GLY A 451 14.56 16.23 -11.52
CA GLY A 451 14.69 17.11 -10.37
C GLY A 451 16.14 17.33 -9.93
N LEU A 452 16.96 16.29 -9.93
CA LEU A 452 18.41 16.38 -9.65
C LEU A 452 19.12 17.24 -10.70
N VAL A 453 18.86 17.03 -12.00
CA VAL A 453 19.45 17.82 -13.09
C VAL A 453 19.03 19.28 -12.99
N LEU A 454 17.77 19.56 -12.67
CA LEU A 454 17.29 20.92 -12.43
C LEU A 454 18.00 21.56 -11.24
N THR A 455 18.23 20.80 -10.16
CA THR A 455 18.97 21.28 -8.98
C THR A 455 20.41 21.65 -9.32
N VAL A 456 21.09 20.97 -10.24
CA VAL A 456 22.42 21.34 -10.74
C VAL A 456 22.40 22.75 -11.32
N GLY A 457 21.44 23.05 -12.20
CA GLY A 457 21.28 24.40 -12.76
C GLY A 457 21.01 25.48 -11.70
N MET A 458 20.05 25.22 -10.82
CA MET A 458 19.69 26.15 -9.75
C MET A 458 20.80 26.36 -8.71
N SER A 459 21.67 25.35 -8.49
CA SER A 459 22.76 25.45 -7.52
C SER A 459 23.83 26.47 -7.89
N VAL A 460 23.90 26.84 -9.14
CA VAL A 460 24.86 27.86 -9.64
C VAL A 460 24.22 29.26 -9.66
N ASP A 461 22.91 29.35 -9.87
CA ASP A 461 22.18 30.60 -10.00
C ASP A 461 22.42 31.58 -8.82
N SER A 462 22.36 31.10 -7.60
CA SER A 462 22.64 31.92 -6.41
C SER A 462 24.08 32.43 -6.36
N ASN A 463 25.04 31.64 -6.83
CA ASN A 463 26.44 32.08 -6.89
C ASN A 463 26.62 33.16 -7.97
N VAL A 464 25.92 33.02 -9.11
CA VAL A 464 25.89 34.04 -10.18
C VAL A 464 25.34 35.35 -9.64
N LEU A 465 24.19 35.34 -8.97
CA LEU A 465 23.58 36.54 -8.36
C LEU A 465 24.54 37.21 -7.38
N ILE A 466 25.23 36.44 -6.54
CA ILE A 466 26.21 36.98 -5.59
C ILE A 466 27.39 37.61 -6.33
N TYR A 467 27.94 36.96 -7.36
CA TYR A 467 29.11 37.43 -8.08
C TYR A 467 28.78 38.67 -8.92
N GLU A 468 27.63 38.74 -9.59
CA GLU A 468 27.19 39.93 -10.31
C GLU A 468 26.98 41.10 -9.35
N ARG A 469 26.44 40.86 -8.17
CA ARG A 469 26.30 41.95 -7.16
C ARG A 469 27.65 42.44 -6.65
N VAL A 470 28.62 41.53 -6.48
CA VAL A 470 30.01 41.89 -6.12
C VAL A 470 30.66 42.73 -7.25
N ARG A 471 30.43 42.39 -8.53
CA ARG A 471 30.88 43.14 -9.69
C ARG A 471 30.31 44.55 -9.69
N GLU A 472 29.02 44.70 -9.46
CA GLU A 472 28.34 46.00 -9.36
C GLU A 472 28.91 46.86 -8.23
N GLU A 473 29.11 46.29 -7.02
CA GLU A 473 29.70 47.02 -5.91
C GLU A 473 31.18 47.41 -6.16
N ARG A 474 31.91 46.63 -6.93
CA ARG A 474 33.27 46.99 -7.41
C ARG A 474 33.23 48.13 -8.40
N ALA A 475 32.30 48.12 -9.36
CA ALA A 475 32.11 49.20 -10.32
C ALA A 475 31.75 50.56 -9.64
N ASN A 476 31.08 50.47 -8.48
CA ASN A 476 30.77 51.64 -7.63
C ASN A 476 31.97 52.13 -6.78
N GLY A 477 33.21 51.66 -7.06
CA GLY A 477 34.44 52.13 -6.44
C GLY A 477 34.77 51.56 -5.06
N ARG A 478 34.07 50.51 -4.59
CA ARG A 478 34.36 49.88 -3.30
C ARG A 478 35.64 49.05 -3.37
N SER A 479 36.35 48.93 -2.21
CA SER A 479 37.50 48.03 -2.10
C SER A 479 37.07 46.58 -2.29
N ALA A 480 37.96 45.71 -2.70
CA ALA A 480 37.71 44.28 -2.94
C ALA A 480 36.97 43.61 -1.77
N PHE A 481 37.46 43.83 -0.54
CA PHE A 481 36.86 43.27 0.68
C PHE A 481 35.45 43.83 0.96
N SER A 482 35.25 45.16 0.80
CA SER A 482 33.97 45.82 1.03
C SER A 482 32.94 45.42 -0.02
N ALA A 483 33.35 45.34 -1.32
CA ALA A 483 32.50 44.91 -2.40
C ALA A 483 31.99 43.48 -2.21
N LEU A 484 32.87 42.57 -1.81
CA LEU A 484 32.50 41.16 -1.51
C LEU A 484 31.52 41.09 -0.34
N ALA A 485 31.76 41.81 0.76
CA ALA A 485 30.91 41.77 1.94
C ALA A 485 29.51 42.37 1.65
N THR A 486 29.45 43.52 0.99
CA THR A 486 28.18 44.21 0.68
C THR A 486 27.42 43.49 -0.44
N GLY A 487 28.10 43.00 -1.48
CA GLY A 487 27.49 42.27 -2.58
C GLY A 487 26.83 40.99 -2.08
N TYR A 488 27.53 40.24 -1.20
CA TYR A 488 27.00 39.04 -0.58
C TYR A 488 25.74 39.35 0.25
N GLU A 489 25.77 40.37 1.09
CA GLU A 489 24.65 40.76 1.95
C GLU A 489 23.41 41.19 1.14
N LYS A 490 23.60 41.98 0.09
CA LYS A 490 22.49 42.43 -0.76
C LYS A 490 21.91 41.32 -1.64
N ALA A 491 22.74 40.37 -2.11
CA ALA A 491 22.29 39.23 -2.89
C ALA A 491 21.52 38.19 -2.03
N LEU A 492 21.87 38.09 -0.74
CA LEU A 492 21.33 37.07 0.14
C LEU A 492 19.78 37.10 0.21
N THR A 493 19.18 38.27 0.29
CA THR A 493 17.72 38.42 0.34
C THR A 493 17.06 37.84 -0.92
N ALA A 494 17.57 38.21 -2.10
CA ALA A 494 17.04 37.69 -3.37
C ALA A 494 17.21 36.16 -3.50
N VAL A 495 18.36 35.66 -3.04
CA VAL A 495 18.65 34.20 -3.02
C VAL A 495 17.67 33.46 -2.10
N ILE A 496 17.40 33.99 -0.91
CA ILE A 496 16.46 33.34 0.03
C ILE A 496 15.04 33.39 -0.53
N ASP A 497 14.58 34.55 -1.05
CA ASP A 497 13.22 34.74 -1.55
C ASP A 497 12.92 33.81 -2.74
N SER A 498 13.84 33.73 -3.71
CA SER A 498 13.67 32.85 -4.88
C SER A 498 13.65 31.36 -4.49
N ASN A 499 14.57 30.93 -3.63
CA ASN A 499 14.63 29.55 -3.18
C ASN A 499 13.44 29.15 -2.28
N LEU A 500 12.94 30.08 -1.44
CA LEU A 500 11.78 29.85 -0.59
C LEU A 500 10.52 29.63 -1.43
N THR A 501 10.32 30.43 -2.49
CA THR A 501 9.19 30.27 -3.41
C THR A 501 9.21 28.89 -4.09
N ALA A 502 10.36 28.48 -4.60
CA ALA A 502 10.52 27.16 -5.22
C ALA A 502 10.36 26.02 -4.20
N LEU A 503 10.84 26.22 -2.96
CA LEU A 503 10.69 25.22 -1.88
C LEU A 503 9.22 25.03 -1.50
N ILE A 504 8.42 26.09 -1.40
CA ILE A 504 6.97 26.01 -1.14
C ILE A 504 6.30 25.15 -2.23
N ALA A 505 6.61 25.41 -3.51
CA ALA A 505 6.09 24.59 -4.61
C ALA A 505 6.51 23.11 -4.47
N GLY A 506 7.78 22.85 -4.14
CA GLY A 506 8.29 21.49 -3.88
C GLY A 506 7.56 20.78 -2.74
N VAL A 507 7.33 21.47 -1.62
CA VAL A 507 6.60 20.92 -0.44
C VAL A 507 5.14 20.62 -0.79
N LEU A 508 4.46 21.48 -1.55
CA LEU A 508 3.10 21.23 -2.02
C LEU A 508 3.04 20.00 -2.94
N LEU A 509 3.97 19.90 -3.89
CA LEU A 509 4.08 18.73 -4.76
C LEU A 509 4.41 17.45 -3.99
N PHE A 510 5.18 17.52 -2.90
CA PHE A 510 5.44 16.38 -2.02
C PHE A 510 4.19 15.94 -1.24
N GLY A 511 3.41 16.89 -0.74
CA GLY A 511 2.20 16.62 0.06
C GLY A 511 1.04 16.08 -0.76
N PHE A 512 0.81 16.67 -1.95
CA PHE A 512 -0.33 16.32 -2.82
C PHE A 512 0.05 15.39 -3.98
N GLY A 513 1.34 15.22 -4.28
CA GLY A 513 1.83 14.36 -5.35
C GLY A 513 1.76 12.88 -4.99
N ALA A 514 1.52 12.05 -5.99
CA ALA A 514 1.55 10.60 -5.87
C ALA A 514 2.61 10.00 -6.82
N GLY A 515 3.15 8.85 -6.45
CA GLY A 515 4.08 8.08 -7.29
C GLY A 515 5.29 8.90 -7.80
N PRO A 516 5.48 8.98 -9.14
CA PRO A 516 6.62 9.67 -9.75
C PRO A 516 6.73 11.16 -9.41
N ILE A 517 5.60 11.87 -9.25
CA ILE A 517 5.55 13.29 -8.89
C ILE A 517 6.15 13.51 -7.50
N ARG A 518 5.88 12.63 -6.56
CA ARG A 518 6.43 12.70 -5.20
C ARG A 518 7.94 12.50 -5.22
N GLY A 519 8.47 11.61 -6.08
CA GLY A 519 9.91 11.42 -6.26
C GLY A 519 10.60 12.69 -6.78
N PHE A 520 10.01 13.36 -7.79
CA PHE A 520 10.47 14.67 -8.27
C PHE A 520 10.48 15.72 -7.15
N ALA A 521 9.35 15.83 -6.44
CA ALA A 521 9.21 16.80 -5.36
C ALA A 521 10.23 16.59 -4.23
N THR A 522 10.53 15.32 -3.91
CA THR A 522 11.54 14.97 -2.90
C THR A 522 12.93 15.43 -3.31
N SER A 523 13.39 15.08 -4.53
CA SER A 523 14.70 15.47 -5.02
C SER A 523 14.84 17.00 -5.17
N LEU A 524 13.78 17.68 -5.66
CA LEU A 524 13.75 19.13 -5.80
C LEU A 524 13.79 19.83 -4.43
N SER A 525 12.92 19.47 -3.50
CA SER A 525 12.84 20.11 -2.18
C SER A 525 14.13 19.91 -1.38
N LEU A 526 14.70 18.71 -1.42
CA LEU A 526 15.96 18.41 -0.77
C LEU A 526 17.11 19.19 -1.43
N GLY A 527 17.11 19.26 -2.77
CA GLY A 527 18.08 20.02 -3.54
C GLY A 527 18.07 21.50 -3.21
N LEU A 528 16.89 22.11 -3.06
CA LEU A 528 16.73 23.51 -2.68
C LEU A 528 17.19 23.77 -1.23
N LEU A 529 16.85 22.89 -0.29
CA LEU A 529 17.31 23.01 1.10
C LEU A 529 18.83 22.93 1.23
N THR A 530 19.44 21.97 0.56
CA THR A 530 20.90 21.79 0.57
C THR A 530 21.60 22.91 -0.22
N HIS A 531 20.98 23.41 -1.30
CA HIS A 531 21.46 24.55 -2.07
C HIS A 531 21.47 25.83 -1.22
N LEU A 532 20.43 26.09 -0.45
CA LEU A 532 20.40 27.25 0.45
C LEU A 532 21.59 27.21 1.43
N PHE A 533 21.89 26.04 1.99
CA PHE A 533 23.06 25.85 2.83
C PHE A 533 24.38 26.09 2.08
N THR A 534 24.56 25.52 0.89
CA THR A 534 25.81 25.63 0.13
C THR A 534 26.04 27.05 -0.38
N ALA A 535 25.01 27.72 -0.88
CA ALA A 535 25.11 29.09 -1.39
C ALA A 535 25.35 30.12 -0.27
N THR A 536 24.66 29.99 0.88
CA THR A 536 24.74 31.00 1.96
C THR A 536 25.86 30.75 2.95
N ILE A 537 26.17 29.50 3.26
CA ILE A 537 27.10 29.14 4.35
C ILE A 537 28.42 28.59 3.78
N PHE A 538 28.36 27.57 2.92
CA PHE A 538 29.57 26.93 2.40
C PHE A 538 30.36 27.86 1.49
N THR A 539 29.74 28.47 0.48
CA THR A 539 30.41 29.40 -0.46
C THR A 539 31.00 30.59 0.30
N ARG A 540 30.27 31.11 1.30
CA ARG A 540 30.79 32.18 2.16
C ARG A 540 32.04 31.77 2.93
N MET A 541 32.08 30.52 3.46
CA MET A 541 33.27 29.98 4.15
C MET A 541 34.47 29.91 3.20
N VAL A 542 34.28 29.39 1.99
CA VAL A 542 35.35 29.22 1.00
C VAL A 542 35.90 30.59 0.58
N LEU A 543 35.01 31.54 0.23
CA LEU A 543 35.39 32.90 -0.15
C LEU A 543 36.12 33.63 0.98
N ALA A 544 35.60 33.57 2.23
CA ALA A 544 36.23 34.20 3.38
C ALA A 544 37.63 33.63 3.66
N THR A 545 37.79 32.32 3.52
CA THR A 545 39.09 31.64 3.73
C THR A 545 40.08 32.06 2.65
N TRP A 546 39.66 32.08 1.36
CA TRP A 546 40.49 32.48 0.26
C TRP A 546 40.95 33.95 0.37
N VAL A 547 40.02 34.90 0.69
CA VAL A 547 40.35 36.31 0.84
C VAL A 547 41.32 36.54 2.01
N ARG A 548 41.16 35.83 3.13
CA ARG A 548 42.10 35.91 4.26
C ARG A 548 43.51 35.44 3.90
N TRP A 549 43.59 34.38 3.10
CA TRP A 549 44.87 33.77 2.72
C TRP A 549 45.60 34.57 1.63
N ARG A 550 44.88 34.97 0.56
CA ARG A 550 45.48 35.64 -0.62
C ARG A 550 45.54 37.15 -0.49
N ARG A 551 44.67 37.78 0.36
CA ARG A 551 44.53 39.25 0.53
C ARG A 551 44.54 40.00 -0.82
N PRO A 552 43.65 39.67 -1.76
CA PRO A 552 43.72 40.19 -3.12
C PRO A 552 43.39 41.72 -3.11
N THR A 553 44.14 42.49 -3.88
CA THR A 553 43.86 43.89 -4.16
C THR A 553 42.77 44.06 -5.20
N GLU A 554 42.66 43.07 -6.12
CA GLU A 554 41.62 42.97 -7.15
C GLU A 554 40.92 41.63 -7.05
N LEU A 555 39.59 41.62 -7.30
CA LEU A 555 38.81 40.38 -7.37
C LEU A 555 38.76 39.91 -8.83
N PRO A 556 39.17 38.71 -9.13
CA PRO A 556 39.06 38.13 -10.50
C PRO A 556 37.60 37.61 -10.71
N VAL A 557 36.63 38.53 -10.67
CA VAL A 557 35.19 38.25 -10.83
C VAL A 557 34.68 38.82 -12.15
#